data_a72ea313e1e4f85fae8d1ae519c77124
#
_entry.id   a72ea313e1e4f85fae8d1ae519c77124
#
_cell.length_a   1.000
_cell.length_b   1.000
_cell.length_c   1.000
_cell.angle_alpha   90.00
_cell.angle_beta   90.00
_cell.angle_gamma   90.00
#
_symmetry.space_group_name_H-M   'P 1'
#
loop_
_entity.id
_entity.type
_entity.pdbx_description
1 polymer ?
#
loop_
_entity_poly.entity_id
_entity_poly.type
_entity_poly.pdbx_seq_one_letter_code
_entity_poly.pdbx_strand_id
1 'polypeptide(L)'
;SVYAMSDGWYGEGDDFFFIDGATEPQLRGTGTEDYFCDAWGFRQQACPFYGTPLWEGFQAGSRCTAYRFHLADPVTFRKSLRAEIEHKGSQTFPDGKVSGFIERDDLMSSVALWYQTEPHKPWPPLPPGPERLPFSERTLIVGWKSVQTASHSADHPVEVQTIGGLTDDKQLWFKPDTENAWVEIKFNLDKETNGDLSVRMLHSWDYGTYRVLVDGREAAKLDLYGSAIAPQTHRLGQHRLGAGEHVLRFECTGKNKESKGFFLGFDTLNIRIPVYTRPPGFDLRNVAGKPQAN
;
A
#
# COMPACT_ATOMS: atom_id res chain seq x y z
N SER A 1 -9.26 3.06 -8.24
CA SER A 1 -8.29 2.63 -7.20
C SER A 1 -7.03 3.45 -7.29
N VAL A 2 -6.46 3.78 -6.14
CA VAL A 2 -5.22 4.56 -6.00
C VAL A 2 -4.22 3.74 -5.21
N TYR A 3 -2.94 3.85 -5.59
CA TYR A 3 -1.77 3.47 -4.81
C TYR A 3 -0.90 4.71 -4.64
N ALA A 4 -0.80 5.24 -3.42
CA ALA A 4 -0.08 6.48 -3.15
C ALA A 4 1.43 6.30 -3.30
N MET A 5 2.07 7.11 -4.16
CA MET A 5 3.51 7.05 -4.41
C MET A 5 4.32 7.94 -3.46
N SER A 6 3.67 8.89 -2.81
CA SER A 6 4.27 9.80 -1.84
C SER A 6 3.27 10.12 -0.72
N ASP A 7 3.79 10.63 0.42
CA ASP A 7 2.95 11.11 1.50
C ASP A 7 2.13 12.32 1.06
N GLY A 8 0.93 12.44 1.60
CA GLY A 8 0.02 13.54 1.38
C GLY A 8 -1.30 13.12 0.73
N TRP A 9 -2.28 13.99 0.86
CA TRP A 9 -3.62 13.80 0.31
C TRP A 9 -3.61 13.85 -1.23
N TYR A 10 -4.25 12.89 -1.89
CA TYR A 10 -4.24 12.70 -3.35
C TYR A 10 -5.61 12.89 -4.01
N GLY A 11 -6.58 13.45 -3.32
CA GLY A 11 -7.96 13.52 -3.80
C GLY A 11 -8.46 14.92 -4.13
N GLU A 12 -7.58 15.90 -4.39
CA GLU A 12 -7.97 17.26 -4.80
C GLU A 12 -8.35 17.38 -6.29
N GLY A 13 -8.09 16.33 -7.09
CA GLY A 13 -8.34 16.38 -8.53
C GLY A 13 -9.82 16.37 -8.87
N ASP A 14 -10.25 17.31 -9.70
CA ASP A 14 -11.61 17.44 -10.18
C ASP A 14 -11.97 16.30 -11.15
N ASP A 15 -13.24 15.96 -11.20
CA ASP A 15 -13.83 15.13 -12.25
C ASP A 15 -14.38 15.98 -13.40
N PHE A 16 -14.18 15.49 -14.62
CA PHE A 16 -14.68 16.15 -15.82
C PHE A 16 -15.44 15.16 -16.72
N PHE A 17 -16.57 15.62 -17.24
CA PHE A 17 -17.33 14.87 -18.24
C PHE A 17 -17.48 15.68 -19.53
N PHE A 18 -16.94 15.14 -20.62
CA PHE A 18 -17.05 15.68 -21.96
C PHE A 18 -18.06 14.85 -22.76
N ILE A 19 -19.21 15.42 -23.09
CA ILE A 19 -20.34 14.72 -23.67
C ILE A 19 -20.42 15.06 -25.16
N ASP A 20 -20.60 14.02 -26.00
CA ASP A 20 -20.86 14.11 -27.44
C ASP A 20 -19.81 14.89 -28.25
N GLY A 21 -18.54 14.82 -27.83
CA GLY A 21 -17.40 15.44 -28.52
C GLY A 21 -17.16 16.90 -28.11
N ALA A 22 -17.73 17.35 -27.00
CA ALA A 22 -17.45 18.67 -26.44
C ALA A 22 -15.94 18.84 -26.16
N THR A 23 -15.40 20.02 -26.42
CA THR A 23 -14.01 20.39 -26.15
C THR A 23 -13.81 20.88 -24.73
N GLU A 24 -14.85 21.41 -24.10
CA GLU A 24 -14.89 21.83 -22.72
C GLU A 24 -15.77 20.88 -21.89
N PRO A 25 -15.46 20.62 -20.62
CA PRO A 25 -16.27 19.73 -19.79
C PRO A 25 -17.65 20.35 -19.55
N GLN A 26 -18.70 19.55 -19.77
CA GLN A 26 -20.08 19.96 -19.53
C GLN A 26 -20.53 19.71 -18.09
N LEU A 27 -19.86 18.78 -17.40
CA LEU A 27 -19.96 18.58 -15.96
C LEU A 27 -18.55 18.61 -15.40
N ARG A 28 -18.39 19.29 -14.27
CA ARG A 28 -17.15 19.44 -13.55
C ARG A 28 -17.41 19.32 -12.06
N GLY A 29 -16.63 18.50 -11.38
CA GLY A 29 -16.63 18.37 -9.93
C GLY A 29 -15.62 19.30 -9.26
N THR A 30 -15.37 19.03 -7.98
CA THR A 30 -14.57 19.87 -7.09
C THR A 30 -13.48 19.08 -6.33
N GLY A 31 -13.42 17.77 -6.51
CA GLY A 31 -12.45 16.89 -5.88
C GLY A 31 -12.80 15.42 -6.07
N THR A 32 -11.80 14.60 -6.02
CA THR A 32 -11.98 13.14 -6.18
C THR A 32 -12.85 12.55 -5.07
N GLU A 33 -12.67 12.98 -3.81
CA GLU A 33 -13.51 12.52 -2.70
C GLU A 33 -14.95 12.99 -2.86
N ASP A 34 -15.15 14.23 -3.31
CA ASP A 34 -16.48 14.81 -3.56
C ASP A 34 -17.22 14.01 -4.63
N TYR A 35 -16.49 13.65 -5.71
CA TYR A 35 -17.04 12.79 -6.77
C TYR A 35 -17.51 11.45 -6.23
N PHE A 36 -16.75 10.82 -5.31
CA PHE A 36 -17.13 9.55 -4.71
C PHE A 36 -18.01 9.67 -3.47
N CYS A 37 -18.65 10.85 -3.27
CA CYS A 37 -19.64 11.14 -2.23
C CYS A 37 -19.06 11.06 -0.80
N ASP A 38 -17.84 11.53 -0.63
CA ASP A 38 -17.23 11.84 0.66
C ASP A 38 -16.84 13.32 0.70
N ALA A 39 -16.12 13.78 1.72
CA ALA A 39 -15.67 15.15 1.87
C ALA A 39 -14.48 15.22 2.84
N TRP A 40 -13.53 16.13 2.57
CA TRP A 40 -12.30 16.33 3.34
C TRP A 40 -11.51 15.04 3.59
N GLY A 41 -11.49 14.17 2.59
CA GLY A 41 -10.85 12.86 2.62
C GLY A 41 -11.84 11.73 2.39
N PHE A 42 -11.36 10.50 2.56
CA PHE A 42 -12.18 9.30 2.45
C PHE A 42 -12.45 8.66 3.82
N ARG A 43 -13.59 7.99 3.93
CA ARG A 43 -13.96 7.07 5.01
C ARG A 43 -14.16 5.68 4.43
N GLN A 44 -13.81 4.67 5.17
CA GLN A 44 -14.19 3.31 4.77
C GLN A 44 -15.71 3.14 4.94
N GLN A 45 -16.40 3.03 3.81
CA GLN A 45 -17.86 2.91 3.75
C GLN A 45 -18.30 2.11 2.51
N ALA A 46 -19.51 1.57 2.56
CA ALA A 46 -20.15 0.90 1.44
C ALA A 46 -21.65 1.21 1.44
N CYS A 47 -22.11 1.87 0.38
CA CYS A 47 -23.51 2.19 0.11
C CYS A 47 -23.93 1.56 -1.23
N PRO A 48 -25.24 1.43 -1.54
CA PRO A 48 -25.67 0.79 -2.78
C PRO A 48 -25.12 1.44 -4.07
N PHE A 49 -24.89 2.76 -4.07
CA PHE A 49 -24.52 3.51 -5.28
C PHE A 49 -23.14 4.16 -5.20
N TYR A 50 -22.51 4.22 -4.04
CA TYR A 50 -21.16 4.78 -3.84
C TYR A 50 -20.53 4.18 -2.60
N GLY A 51 -19.21 4.32 -2.49
CA GLY A 51 -18.48 3.92 -1.30
C GLY A 51 -16.99 3.81 -1.51
N THR A 52 -16.29 3.65 -0.40
CA THR A 52 -14.84 3.46 -0.32
C THR A 52 -14.56 2.21 0.51
N PRO A 53 -14.67 1.00 -0.10
CA PRO A 53 -14.50 -0.26 0.63
C PRO A 53 -13.06 -0.51 1.10
N LEU A 54 -12.08 0.19 0.55
CA LEU A 54 -10.69 0.14 0.98
C LEU A 54 -10.17 1.56 1.15
N TRP A 55 -9.74 1.88 2.36
CA TRP A 55 -9.09 3.12 2.71
C TRP A 55 -7.97 2.87 3.72
N GLU A 56 -6.71 3.06 3.32
CA GLU A 56 -5.53 2.83 4.17
C GLU A 56 -4.83 4.14 4.60
N GLY A 57 -5.41 5.30 4.24
CA GLY A 57 -4.83 6.61 4.52
C GLY A 57 -4.11 7.23 3.31
N PHE A 58 -3.22 8.18 3.58
CA PHE A 58 -2.54 8.99 2.56
C PHE A 58 -1.01 9.00 2.70
N GLN A 59 -0.42 7.98 3.33
CA GLN A 59 1.02 7.76 3.34
C GLN A 59 1.44 7.04 2.06
N ALA A 60 2.71 7.20 1.68
CA ALA A 60 3.29 6.45 0.56
C ALA A 60 3.04 4.95 0.73
N GLY A 61 2.56 4.30 -0.34
CA GLY A 61 2.15 2.89 -0.36
C GLY A 61 0.74 2.61 0.14
N SER A 62 -0.01 3.59 0.67
CA SER A 62 -1.43 3.42 1.02
C SER A 62 -2.28 3.17 -0.21
N ARG A 63 -3.32 2.37 -0.03
CA ARG A 63 -4.27 2.02 -1.09
C ARG A 63 -5.64 2.59 -0.78
N CYS A 64 -6.33 2.95 -1.85
CA CYS A 64 -7.73 3.34 -1.81
C CYS A 64 -8.48 2.69 -2.96
N THR A 65 -9.72 2.30 -2.72
CA THR A 65 -10.66 1.91 -3.78
C THR A 65 -11.99 2.60 -3.48
N ALA A 66 -12.49 3.35 -4.44
CA ALA A 66 -13.79 3.99 -4.35
C ALA A 66 -14.64 3.64 -5.58
N TYR A 67 -15.95 3.69 -5.44
CA TYR A 67 -16.90 3.46 -6.54
C TYR A 67 -18.08 4.42 -6.45
N ARG A 68 -18.63 4.78 -7.61
CA ARG A 68 -19.90 5.50 -7.76
C ARG A 68 -20.67 4.97 -8.95
N PHE A 69 -21.94 4.70 -8.77
CA PHE A 69 -22.88 4.31 -9.80
C PHE A 69 -23.89 5.42 -10.02
N HIS A 70 -23.85 6.06 -11.18
CA HIS A 70 -24.75 7.12 -11.59
C HIS A 70 -26.14 6.57 -12.01
N LEU A 71 -26.82 5.86 -11.10
CA LEU A 71 -28.15 5.30 -11.37
C LEU A 71 -29.27 6.29 -11.08
N ALA A 72 -29.11 7.13 -10.04
CA ALA A 72 -30.07 8.17 -9.71
C ALA A 72 -29.83 9.48 -10.49
N ASP A 73 -28.58 9.71 -10.90
CA ASP A 73 -28.12 10.90 -11.61
C ASP A 73 -27.34 10.53 -12.89
N PRO A 74 -27.94 9.86 -13.87
CA PRO A 74 -27.25 9.31 -15.03
C PRO A 74 -26.63 10.40 -15.90
N VAL A 75 -25.35 10.23 -16.25
CA VAL A 75 -24.69 11.05 -17.27
C VAL A 75 -25.05 10.49 -18.64
N THR A 76 -25.94 11.19 -19.37
CA THR A 76 -26.45 10.73 -20.66
C THR A 76 -25.62 11.28 -21.82
N PHE A 77 -25.40 10.46 -22.84
CA PHE A 77 -24.72 10.84 -24.08
C PHE A 77 -25.38 10.18 -25.30
N ARG A 78 -25.17 10.75 -26.48
CA ARG A 78 -25.71 10.22 -27.74
C ARG A 78 -24.65 9.67 -28.68
N LYS A 79 -23.42 10.18 -28.60
CA LYS A 79 -22.33 9.82 -29.51
C LYS A 79 -21.10 9.33 -28.76
N SER A 80 -20.71 10.04 -27.72
CA SER A 80 -19.51 9.71 -26.96
C SER A 80 -19.55 10.32 -25.56
N LEU A 81 -18.84 9.68 -24.65
CA LEU A 81 -18.57 10.17 -23.31
C LEU A 81 -17.07 10.01 -23.02
N ARG A 82 -16.43 11.07 -22.57
CA ARG A 82 -15.08 11.03 -21.97
C ARG A 82 -15.20 11.51 -20.53
N ALA A 83 -14.81 10.68 -19.60
CA ALA A 83 -14.76 11.00 -18.17
C ALA A 83 -13.29 10.99 -17.73
N GLU A 84 -12.89 11.99 -17.00
CA GLU A 84 -11.52 12.19 -16.50
C GLU A 84 -11.56 12.55 -15.03
N ILE A 85 -10.52 12.23 -14.29
CA ILE A 85 -10.26 12.70 -12.94
C ILE A 85 -8.81 13.18 -12.91
N GLU A 86 -8.57 14.41 -12.44
CA GLU A 86 -7.23 14.94 -12.29
C GLU A 86 -6.46 14.18 -11.20
N HIS A 87 -5.13 14.05 -11.40
CA HIS A 87 -4.22 13.50 -10.39
C HIS A 87 -3.60 14.63 -9.58
N LYS A 88 -4.39 15.28 -8.72
CA LYS A 88 -3.95 16.41 -7.90
C LYS A 88 -4.12 16.14 -6.42
N GLY A 89 -3.29 16.84 -5.63
CA GLY A 89 -3.33 16.72 -4.18
C GLY A 89 -2.22 17.48 -3.47
N SER A 90 -1.99 17.13 -2.22
CA SER A 90 -0.93 17.71 -1.40
C SER A 90 0.32 16.83 -1.38
N GLN A 91 1.46 17.43 -1.13
CA GLN A 91 2.70 16.73 -0.85
C GLN A 91 3.57 17.52 0.12
N THR A 92 4.22 16.81 1.04
CA THR A 92 5.31 17.33 1.85
C THR A 92 6.64 16.98 1.18
N PHE A 93 7.42 18.00 0.87
CA PHE A 93 8.74 17.85 0.24
C PHE A 93 9.82 17.56 1.30
N PRO A 94 11.00 17.02 0.90
CA PRO A 94 12.09 16.72 1.85
C PRO A 94 12.61 17.95 2.63
N ASP A 95 12.42 19.17 2.12
CA ASP A 95 12.75 20.42 2.80
C ASP A 95 11.67 20.88 3.80
N GLY A 96 10.63 20.06 4.01
CA GLY A 96 9.52 20.33 4.92
C GLY A 96 8.43 21.24 4.37
N LYS A 97 8.56 21.76 3.15
CA LYS A 97 7.49 22.54 2.53
C LYS A 97 6.31 21.66 2.14
N VAL A 98 5.11 22.22 2.29
CA VAL A 98 3.86 21.57 1.90
C VAL A 98 3.25 22.36 0.73
N SER A 99 2.84 21.66 -0.33
CA SER A 99 1.96 22.19 -1.37
C SER A 99 0.60 21.49 -1.28
N GLY A 100 -0.48 22.25 -1.35
CA GLY A 100 -1.85 21.72 -1.18
C GLY A 100 -2.49 21.25 -2.48
N PHE A 101 -2.05 21.74 -3.64
CA PHE A 101 -2.71 21.47 -4.93
C PHE A 101 -1.67 21.39 -6.05
N ILE A 102 -1.10 20.21 -6.24
CA ILE A 102 -0.08 19.92 -7.27
C ILE A 102 -0.43 18.65 -8.02
N GLU A 103 0.14 18.48 -9.21
CA GLU A 103 0.12 17.21 -9.92
C GLU A 103 0.84 16.14 -9.08
N ARG A 104 0.21 14.97 -8.97
CA ARG A 104 0.76 13.81 -8.26
C ARG A 104 1.00 12.66 -9.23
N ASP A 105 1.95 11.82 -8.91
CA ASP A 105 2.33 10.64 -9.68
C ASP A 105 1.82 9.33 -9.07
N ASP A 106 0.75 9.38 -8.28
CA ASP A 106 0.12 8.20 -7.73
C ASP A 106 -0.36 7.26 -8.83
N LEU A 107 -0.28 5.96 -8.57
CA LEU A 107 -0.77 4.96 -9.53
C LEU A 107 -2.27 4.86 -9.41
N MET A 108 -2.97 5.23 -10.47
CA MET A 108 -4.43 5.16 -10.52
C MET A 108 -4.90 4.16 -11.57
N SER A 109 -5.97 3.47 -11.26
CA SER A 109 -6.69 2.61 -12.20
C SER A 109 -8.19 2.82 -12.07
N SER A 110 -8.90 2.75 -13.19
CA SER A 110 -10.35 2.91 -13.23
C SER A 110 -11.01 1.82 -14.05
N VAL A 111 -12.28 1.56 -13.75
CA VAL A 111 -13.19 0.76 -14.56
C VAL A 111 -14.43 1.61 -14.78
N ALA A 112 -14.80 1.79 -16.04
CA ALA A 112 -16.04 2.44 -16.42
C ALA A 112 -17.05 1.40 -16.89
N LEU A 113 -18.29 1.54 -16.44
CA LEU A 113 -19.43 0.71 -16.83
C LEU A 113 -20.52 1.64 -17.36
N TRP A 114 -21.14 1.28 -18.49
CA TRP A 114 -22.23 2.07 -19.05
C TRP A 114 -23.20 1.21 -19.85
N TYR A 115 -24.33 1.78 -20.18
CA TYR A 115 -25.32 1.18 -21.07
C TYR A 115 -25.28 1.89 -22.42
N GLN A 116 -25.32 1.16 -23.49
CA GLN A 116 -25.45 1.70 -24.86
C GLN A 116 -26.32 0.81 -25.73
N THR A 117 -26.86 1.39 -26.81
CA THR A 117 -27.56 0.62 -27.85
C THR A 117 -26.56 -0.05 -28.79
N GLU A 118 -26.93 -1.22 -29.32
CA GLU A 118 -26.16 -1.89 -30.37
C GLU A 118 -26.25 -1.13 -31.71
N PRO A 119 -25.23 -1.28 -32.61
CA PRO A 119 -24.01 -2.06 -32.44
C PRO A 119 -22.91 -1.31 -31.67
N HIS A 120 -22.07 -2.05 -30.96
CA HIS A 120 -20.88 -1.51 -30.31
C HIS A 120 -19.58 -1.89 -31.05
N LYS A 121 -18.50 -1.15 -30.84
CA LYS A 121 -17.17 -1.55 -31.33
C LYS A 121 -16.64 -2.69 -30.46
N PRO A 122 -15.98 -3.70 -31.05
CA PRO A 122 -15.31 -4.73 -30.26
C PRO A 122 -14.29 -4.11 -29.29
N TRP A 123 -14.26 -4.64 -28.08
CA TRP A 123 -13.27 -4.24 -27.06
C TRP A 123 -11.89 -4.81 -27.40
N PRO A 124 -10.83 -4.08 -27.15
CA PRO A 124 -9.50 -4.66 -27.14
C PRO A 124 -9.43 -5.74 -26.05
N PRO A 125 -8.63 -6.80 -26.25
CA PRO A 125 -8.41 -7.78 -25.20
C PRO A 125 -7.84 -7.10 -23.97
N LEU A 126 -8.28 -7.53 -22.77
CA LEU A 126 -7.69 -7.05 -21.53
C LEU A 126 -6.22 -7.47 -21.46
N PRO A 127 -5.32 -6.60 -21.01
CA PRO A 127 -3.96 -6.98 -20.71
C PRO A 127 -3.91 -8.14 -19.70
N PRO A 128 -2.86 -8.98 -19.72
CA PRO A 128 -2.66 -10.01 -18.71
C PRO A 128 -2.76 -9.47 -17.29
N GLY A 129 -3.25 -10.29 -16.34
CA GLY A 129 -3.46 -9.88 -14.95
C GLY A 129 -2.27 -9.15 -14.32
N PRO A 130 -1.01 -9.65 -14.44
CA PRO A 130 0.17 -8.98 -13.89
C PRO A 130 0.41 -7.57 -14.44
N GLU A 131 0.06 -7.32 -15.71
CA GLU A 131 0.23 -6.00 -16.35
C GLU A 131 -0.80 -4.96 -15.91
N ARG A 132 -1.88 -5.43 -15.26
CA ARG A 132 -2.95 -4.56 -14.73
C ARG A 132 -2.77 -4.18 -13.27
N LEU A 133 -1.74 -4.73 -12.60
CA LEU A 133 -1.44 -4.39 -11.22
C LEU A 133 -0.51 -3.17 -11.17
N PRO A 134 -0.73 -2.24 -10.25
CA PRO A 134 0.12 -1.07 -10.08
C PRO A 134 1.49 -1.41 -9.48
N PHE A 135 1.64 -2.62 -8.96
CA PHE A 135 2.88 -3.12 -8.36
C PHE A 135 3.04 -4.61 -8.61
N SER A 136 4.27 -5.07 -8.58
CA SER A 136 4.62 -6.48 -8.39
C SER A 136 4.92 -6.74 -6.91
N GLU A 137 4.39 -7.83 -6.37
CA GLU A 137 4.72 -8.27 -5.02
C GLU A 137 5.63 -9.50 -5.07
N ARG A 138 6.68 -9.49 -4.28
CA ARG A 138 7.64 -10.59 -4.19
C ARG A 138 7.95 -10.89 -2.73
N THR A 139 7.91 -12.16 -2.38
CA THR A 139 8.39 -12.64 -1.08
C THR A 139 9.91 -12.72 -1.11
N LEU A 140 10.56 -12.01 -0.20
CA LEU A 140 12.01 -11.99 -0.02
C LEU A 140 12.47 -13.06 0.97
N ILE A 141 11.70 -13.28 2.03
CA ILE A 141 11.98 -14.26 3.08
C ILE A 141 10.72 -15.06 3.35
N VAL A 142 10.86 -16.38 3.46
CA VAL A 142 9.87 -17.28 4.07
C VAL A 142 10.45 -17.71 5.41
N GLY A 143 9.83 -17.30 6.52
CA GLY A 143 10.38 -17.39 7.86
C GLY A 143 10.81 -18.79 8.26
N TRP A 144 9.95 -19.79 8.11
CA TRP A 144 10.28 -21.16 8.52
C TRP A 144 11.48 -21.76 7.74
N LYS A 145 11.72 -21.30 6.49
CA LYS A 145 12.88 -21.75 5.68
C LYS A 145 14.20 -21.15 6.16
N SER A 146 14.13 -20.08 6.93
CA SER A 146 15.30 -19.34 7.41
C SER A 146 15.77 -19.78 8.80
N VAL A 147 15.06 -20.67 9.46
CA VAL A 147 15.35 -21.10 10.85
C VAL A 147 16.78 -21.63 11.00
N GLN A 148 17.30 -22.39 10.03
CA GLN A 148 18.65 -22.96 10.07
C GLN A 148 19.77 -21.92 9.85
N THR A 149 19.47 -20.80 9.25
CA THR A 149 20.42 -19.73 8.92
C THR A 149 20.24 -18.48 9.75
N ALA A 150 19.19 -18.43 10.58
CA ALA A 150 18.94 -17.32 11.48
C ALA A 150 20.01 -17.25 12.57
N SER A 151 20.51 -16.04 12.82
CA SER A 151 21.31 -15.73 14.02
C SER A 151 20.40 -15.23 15.12
N HIS A 152 20.71 -15.51 16.37
CA HIS A 152 19.89 -15.08 17.49
C HIS A 152 20.72 -14.89 18.74
N SER A 153 20.18 -14.15 19.71
CA SER A 153 20.79 -14.03 21.05
C SER A 153 20.91 -15.41 21.71
N ALA A 154 21.98 -15.61 22.45
CA ALA A 154 22.23 -16.85 23.18
C ALA A 154 21.04 -17.23 24.08
N ASP A 155 20.83 -18.53 24.28
CA ASP A 155 19.82 -19.11 25.16
C ASP A 155 18.36 -18.93 24.73
N HIS A 156 18.10 -18.34 23.55
CA HIS A 156 16.74 -18.14 23.04
C HIS A 156 16.53 -18.92 21.74
N PRO A 157 15.88 -20.10 21.79
CA PRO A 157 15.77 -20.96 20.62
C PRO A 157 14.88 -20.39 19.51
N VAL A 158 15.28 -20.70 18.26
CA VAL A 158 14.51 -20.45 17.05
C VAL A 158 14.12 -21.80 16.46
N GLU A 159 12.84 -22.01 16.23
CA GLU A 159 12.29 -23.28 15.77
C GLU A 159 11.31 -23.10 14.63
N VAL A 160 11.00 -24.19 13.92
CA VAL A 160 9.85 -24.24 13.02
C VAL A 160 8.62 -24.64 13.82
N GLN A 161 7.59 -23.78 13.83
CA GLN A 161 6.28 -24.13 14.37
C GLN A 161 5.29 -24.35 13.23
N THR A 162 4.54 -25.46 13.31
CA THR A 162 3.42 -25.70 12.40
C THR A 162 2.15 -25.07 12.95
N ILE A 163 1.53 -24.18 12.16
CA ILE A 163 0.31 -23.48 12.51
C ILE A 163 -0.43 -23.04 11.25
N GLY A 164 -1.71 -23.35 11.16
CA GLY A 164 -2.53 -23.08 9.98
C GLY A 164 -2.71 -21.59 9.65
N GLY A 165 -2.93 -21.29 8.37
CA GLY A 165 -3.21 -19.95 7.88
C GLY A 165 -1.95 -19.10 7.56
N LEU A 166 -0.76 -19.68 7.68
CA LEU A 166 0.53 -19.10 7.30
C LEU A 166 1.07 -19.73 6.01
N THR A 167 2.17 -19.23 5.52
CA THR A 167 2.86 -19.80 4.35
C THR A 167 3.32 -21.23 4.64
N ASP A 168 2.86 -22.19 3.85
CA ASP A 168 3.10 -23.62 4.04
C ASP A 168 2.63 -24.14 5.43
N ASP A 169 1.69 -23.45 6.08
CA ASP A 169 1.23 -23.69 7.45
C ASP A 169 2.37 -23.75 8.49
N LYS A 170 3.40 -22.92 8.31
CA LYS A 170 4.59 -22.87 9.16
C LYS A 170 5.09 -21.46 9.38
N GLN A 171 5.79 -21.28 10.50
CA GLN A 171 6.49 -20.02 10.79
C GLN A 171 7.87 -20.26 11.40
N LEU A 172 8.73 -19.23 11.35
CA LEU A 172 9.84 -19.11 12.27
C LEU A 172 9.28 -18.68 13.62
N TRP A 173 9.52 -19.50 14.65
CA TRP A 173 9.10 -19.23 16.00
C TRP A 173 10.32 -18.97 16.89
N PHE A 174 10.45 -17.73 17.34
CA PHE A 174 11.49 -17.29 18.27
C PHE A 174 10.91 -17.23 19.68
N LYS A 175 11.63 -17.79 20.66
CA LYS A 175 11.11 -18.02 22.00
C LYS A 175 11.97 -17.35 23.09
N PRO A 176 12.10 -16.03 23.11
CA PRO A 176 12.77 -15.34 24.20
C PRO A 176 11.92 -15.38 25.49
N ASP A 177 12.58 -15.32 26.63
CA ASP A 177 11.98 -15.19 27.94
C ASP A 177 12.25 -13.83 28.59
N THR A 178 12.97 -12.94 27.91
CA THR A 178 13.39 -11.62 28.39
C THR A 178 13.42 -10.57 27.26
N GLU A 179 13.47 -9.31 27.67
CA GLU A 179 13.74 -8.18 26.80
C GLU A 179 15.18 -8.20 26.28
N ASN A 180 15.44 -7.41 25.21
CA ASN A 180 16.73 -7.31 24.50
C ASN A 180 17.17 -8.57 23.76
N ALA A 181 16.41 -9.65 23.81
CA ALA A 181 16.62 -10.80 22.92
C ALA A 181 16.36 -10.40 21.48
N TRP A 182 17.07 -11.03 20.54
CA TRP A 182 16.97 -10.69 19.12
C TRP A 182 17.11 -11.91 18.22
N VAL A 183 16.54 -11.79 17.03
CA VAL A 183 16.73 -12.73 15.91
C VAL A 183 17.00 -11.94 14.63
N GLU A 184 17.98 -12.39 13.84
CA GLU A 184 18.37 -11.84 12.56
C GLU A 184 18.21 -12.88 11.45
N ILE A 185 17.70 -12.42 10.33
CA ILE A 185 17.49 -13.23 9.13
C ILE A 185 18.14 -12.50 7.95
N LYS A 186 19.02 -13.20 7.21
CA LYS A 186 19.66 -12.67 6.02
C LYS A 186 18.86 -12.97 4.76
N PHE A 187 18.89 -12.04 3.82
CA PHE A 187 18.31 -12.21 2.50
C PHE A 187 19.17 -11.52 1.44
N ASN A 188 19.07 -11.95 0.18
CA ASN A 188 19.85 -11.41 -0.91
C ASN A 188 18.96 -10.82 -1.99
N LEU A 189 19.42 -9.71 -2.60
CA LEU A 189 18.85 -9.12 -3.78
C LEU A 189 19.85 -9.18 -4.95
N ASP A 190 19.39 -9.67 -6.10
CA ASP A 190 20.21 -9.76 -7.31
C ASP A 190 20.54 -8.39 -7.93
N LYS A 191 19.71 -7.40 -7.64
CA LYS A 191 19.84 -6.02 -8.14
C LYS A 191 19.26 -5.02 -7.13
N GLU A 192 19.69 -3.76 -7.28
CA GLU A 192 19.06 -2.66 -6.54
C GLU A 192 17.54 -2.69 -6.72
N THR A 193 16.83 -2.60 -5.61
CA THR A 193 15.38 -2.67 -5.56
C THR A 193 14.84 -1.54 -4.68
N ASN A 194 13.88 -0.79 -5.22
CA ASN A 194 13.13 0.22 -4.48
C ASN A 194 11.68 -0.23 -4.35
N GLY A 195 11.18 -0.32 -3.14
CA GLY A 195 9.82 -0.80 -2.91
C GLY A 195 9.36 -0.66 -1.47
N ASP A 196 8.08 -0.92 -1.27
CA ASP A 196 7.44 -0.91 0.04
C ASP A 196 7.58 -2.28 0.71
N LEU A 197 8.31 -2.32 1.82
CA LEU A 197 8.50 -3.54 2.60
C LEU A 197 7.35 -3.77 3.57
N SER A 198 7.00 -5.04 3.75
CA SER A 198 6.07 -5.48 4.78
C SER A 198 6.46 -6.83 5.35
N VAL A 199 6.19 -7.04 6.63
CA VAL A 199 6.32 -8.32 7.31
C VAL A 199 4.95 -8.88 7.65
N ARG A 200 4.76 -10.17 7.42
CA ARG A 200 3.59 -10.90 7.91
C ARG A 200 3.97 -11.65 9.16
N MET A 201 3.32 -11.31 10.26
CA MET A 201 3.59 -11.80 11.60
C MET A 201 2.36 -12.50 12.15
N LEU A 202 2.56 -13.48 13.01
CA LEU A 202 1.49 -14.02 13.83
C LEU A 202 1.30 -13.15 15.07
N HIS A 203 0.05 -12.92 15.46
CA HIS A 203 -0.30 -12.34 16.75
C HIS A 203 -0.83 -13.43 17.66
N SER A 204 -0.46 -13.37 18.96
CA SER A 204 -0.87 -14.33 19.97
C SER A 204 -0.86 -13.70 21.38
N TRP A 205 -1.52 -14.34 22.33
CA TRP A 205 -1.62 -13.88 23.73
C TRP A 205 -0.30 -13.94 24.52
N ASP A 206 0.74 -14.55 23.95
CA ASP A 206 2.05 -14.77 24.56
C ASP A 206 3.19 -14.14 23.76
N TYR A 207 2.86 -13.25 22.81
CA TYR A 207 3.83 -12.58 21.96
C TYR A 207 4.21 -11.20 22.50
N GLY A 208 5.47 -10.82 22.23
CA GLY A 208 6.10 -9.60 22.73
C GLY A 208 5.90 -8.38 21.84
N THR A 209 6.55 -7.30 22.26
CA THR A 209 6.74 -6.10 21.45
C THR A 209 8.14 -6.09 20.86
N TYR A 210 8.26 -5.67 19.61
CA TYR A 210 9.51 -5.75 18.87
C TYR A 210 9.80 -4.47 18.10
N ARG A 211 11.09 -4.10 18.10
CA ARG A 211 11.66 -3.18 17.14
C ARG A 211 12.13 -3.98 15.92
N VAL A 212 11.75 -3.55 14.74
CA VAL A 212 12.13 -4.18 13.47
C VAL A 212 13.15 -3.29 12.78
N LEU A 213 14.29 -3.86 12.42
CA LEU A 213 15.36 -3.14 11.71
C LEU A 213 15.63 -3.81 10.36
N VAL A 214 15.88 -2.98 9.35
CA VAL A 214 16.39 -3.38 8.04
C VAL A 214 17.77 -2.75 7.87
N ASP A 215 18.79 -3.57 7.69
CA ASP A 215 20.20 -3.13 7.63
C ASP A 215 20.60 -2.20 8.79
N GLY A 216 20.16 -2.54 9.99
CA GLY A 216 20.44 -1.79 11.22
C GLY A 216 19.64 -0.49 11.41
N ARG A 217 18.77 -0.12 10.46
CA ARG A 217 17.89 1.05 10.58
C ARG A 217 16.51 0.63 11.06
N GLU A 218 15.99 1.30 12.08
CA GLU A 218 14.64 1.05 12.59
C GLU A 218 13.61 1.36 11.50
N ALA A 219 12.79 0.35 11.18
CA ALA A 219 11.71 0.43 10.19
C ALA A 219 10.32 0.44 10.85
N ALA A 220 10.15 -0.26 11.98
CA ALA A 220 8.88 -0.31 12.69
C ALA A 220 9.04 -0.70 14.16
N LYS A 221 8.01 -0.41 14.95
CA LYS A 221 7.76 -1.01 16.26
C LYS A 221 6.44 -1.75 16.22
N LEU A 222 6.45 -3.02 16.62
CA LEU A 222 5.31 -3.90 16.55
C LEU A 222 4.92 -4.38 17.94
N ASP A 223 3.64 -4.32 18.25
CA ASP A 223 3.03 -5.06 19.36
C ASP A 223 2.36 -6.30 18.75
N LEU A 224 2.92 -7.48 19.02
CA LEU A 224 2.43 -8.74 18.48
C LEU A 224 1.41 -9.42 19.39
N TYR A 225 0.99 -8.75 20.47
CA TYR A 225 -0.10 -9.26 21.28
C TYR A 225 -1.39 -9.35 20.46
N GLY A 226 -2.11 -10.43 20.64
CA GLY A 226 -3.45 -10.64 20.12
C GLY A 226 -4.27 -11.51 21.07
N SER A 227 -5.53 -11.16 21.31
CA SER A 227 -6.45 -11.99 22.13
C SER A 227 -6.80 -13.31 21.44
N ALA A 228 -6.57 -13.41 20.13
CA ALA A 228 -6.71 -14.61 19.32
C ALA A 228 -5.47 -14.77 18.41
N ILE A 229 -5.19 -16.03 18.03
CA ILE A 229 -4.11 -16.33 17.08
C ILE A 229 -4.57 -15.91 15.69
N ALA A 230 -3.91 -14.91 15.10
CA ALA A 230 -4.21 -14.43 13.76
C ALA A 230 -2.98 -13.84 13.08
N PRO A 231 -2.74 -14.11 11.79
CA PRO A 231 -1.69 -13.45 11.04
C PRO A 231 -2.12 -12.01 10.69
N GLN A 232 -1.16 -11.06 10.80
CA GLN A 232 -1.33 -9.68 10.39
C GLN A 232 -0.12 -9.22 9.57
N THR A 233 -0.35 -8.34 8.61
CA THR A 233 0.72 -7.73 7.82
C THR A 233 1.01 -6.32 8.33
N HIS A 234 2.28 -6.07 8.62
CA HIS A 234 2.77 -4.78 9.08
C HIS A 234 3.67 -4.16 8.03
N ARG A 235 3.43 -2.89 7.70
CA ARG A 235 4.27 -2.15 6.78
C ARG A 235 5.56 -1.71 7.47
N LEU A 236 6.66 -1.83 6.74
CA LEU A 236 7.97 -1.32 7.15
C LEU A 236 8.35 -0.05 6.37
N GLY A 237 7.52 0.38 5.41
CA GLY A 237 7.71 1.57 4.59
C GLY A 237 8.58 1.37 3.35
N GLN A 238 8.88 2.48 2.71
CA GLN A 238 9.68 2.50 1.47
C GLN A 238 11.16 2.31 1.80
N HIS A 239 11.79 1.37 1.07
CA HIS A 239 13.19 1.06 1.19
C HIS A 239 13.87 1.01 -0.18
N ARG A 240 15.05 1.63 -0.26
CA ARG A 240 15.98 1.46 -1.37
C ARG A 240 17.11 0.56 -0.91
N LEU A 241 17.08 -0.68 -1.39
CA LEU A 241 18.04 -1.73 -1.05
C LEU A 241 18.97 -1.97 -2.24
N GLY A 242 20.28 -2.00 -2.00
CA GLY A 242 21.27 -2.32 -3.02
C GLY A 242 21.18 -3.77 -3.52
N ALA A 243 22.03 -4.15 -4.47
CA ALA A 243 22.28 -5.56 -4.75
C ALA A 243 23.16 -6.14 -3.63
N GLY A 244 22.94 -7.40 -3.26
CA GLY A 244 23.74 -8.10 -2.26
C GLY A 244 22.96 -8.53 -1.03
N GLU A 245 23.70 -8.83 0.05
CA GLU A 245 23.14 -9.31 1.32
C GLU A 245 22.53 -8.18 2.14
N HIS A 246 21.37 -8.44 2.72
CA HIS A 246 20.62 -7.57 3.63
C HIS A 246 20.23 -8.33 4.88
N VAL A 247 19.92 -7.60 5.95
CA VAL A 247 19.55 -8.15 7.25
C VAL A 247 18.22 -7.60 7.72
N LEU A 248 17.28 -8.51 8.03
CA LEU A 248 16.08 -8.23 8.78
C LEU A 248 16.30 -8.66 10.22
N ARG A 249 16.18 -7.72 11.19
CA ARG A 249 16.38 -7.99 12.60
C ARG A 249 15.14 -7.61 13.41
N PHE A 250 14.78 -8.50 14.33
CA PHE A 250 13.74 -8.26 15.33
C PHE A 250 14.41 -8.22 16.70
N GLU A 251 14.22 -7.12 17.43
CA GLU A 251 14.71 -6.95 18.80
C GLU A 251 13.53 -6.82 19.76
N CYS A 252 13.47 -7.71 20.76
CA CYS A 252 12.44 -7.67 21.77
C CYS A 252 12.60 -6.41 22.63
N THR A 253 11.58 -5.57 22.72
CA THR A 253 11.55 -4.34 23.50
C THR A 253 10.66 -4.45 24.74
N GLY A 254 10.04 -5.61 24.95
CA GLY A 254 9.14 -5.85 26.06
C GLY A 254 7.93 -6.66 25.63
N LYS A 255 6.83 -6.44 26.31
CA LYS A 255 5.53 -7.05 26.01
C LYS A 255 4.37 -6.16 26.39
N ASN A 256 3.23 -6.36 25.74
CA ASN A 256 1.96 -5.78 26.14
C ASN A 256 1.61 -6.23 27.57
N LYS A 257 0.95 -5.37 28.35
CA LYS A 257 0.51 -5.68 29.72
C LYS A 257 -0.38 -6.92 29.81
N GLU A 258 -1.13 -7.23 28.77
CA GLU A 258 -2.01 -8.39 28.67
C GLU A 258 -1.28 -9.65 28.17
N SER A 259 -0.05 -9.50 27.62
CA SER A 259 0.71 -10.62 27.09
C SER A 259 1.35 -11.48 28.18
N LYS A 260 1.30 -12.81 27.99
CA LYS A 260 1.89 -13.80 28.88
C LYS A 260 3.37 -14.09 28.59
N GLY A 261 3.91 -13.60 27.46
CA GLY A 261 5.28 -13.93 27.05
C GLY A 261 5.88 -12.90 26.11
N PHE A 262 7.04 -13.25 25.56
CA PHE A 262 7.84 -12.41 24.67
C PHE A 262 8.02 -13.02 23.28
N PHE A 263 7.27 -14.08 22.94
CA PHE A 263 7.49 -14.83 21.71
C PHE A 263 7.26 -14.01 20.44
N LEU A 264 7.79 -14.52 19.33
CA LEU A 264 7.62 -13.94 18.02
C LEU A 264 7.35 -15.06 17.00
N GLY A 265 6.37 -14.85 16.15
CA GLY A 265 6.07 -15.69 15.00
C GLY A 265 6.20 -14.91 13.69
N PHE A 266 7.17 -15.29 12.88
CA PHE A 266 7.45 -14.63 11.60
C PHE A 266 7.11 -15.55 10.43
N ASP A 267 6.24 -15.07 9.55
CA ASP A 267 5.83 -15.78 8.33
C ASP A 267 6.65 -15.36 7.12
N THR A 268 6.50 -14.10 6.66
CA THR A 268 7.19 -13.64 5.45
C THR A 268 7.65 -12.19 5.53
N LEU A 269 8.75 -11.87 4.82
CA LEU A 269 9.08 -10.52 4.38
C LEU A 269 8.72 -10.39 2.91
N ASN A 270 7.90 -9.40 2.59
CA ASN A 270 7.47 -9.11 1.23
C ASN A 270 7.92 -7.72 0.80
N ILE A 271 8.14 -7.55 -0.50
CA ILE A 271 8.37 -6.24 -1.12
C ILE A 271 7.36 -6.02 -2.24
N ARG A 272 6.72 -4.85 -2.23
CA ARG A 272 5.91 -4.34 -3.34
C ARG A 272 6.75 -3.35 -4.13
N ILE A 273 6.96 -3.65 -5.40
CA ILE A 273 7.73 -2.83 -6.31
C ILE A 273 6.74 -2.20 -7.28
N PRO A 274 6.65 -0.86 -7.36
CA PRO A 274 5.83 -0.20 -8.38
C PRO A 274 6.23 -0.66 -9.77
N VAL A 275 5.26 -1.03 -10.59
CA VAL A 275 5.50 -1.38 -12.01
C VAL A 275 5.76 -0.11 -12.81
N TYR A 276 5.16 1.00 -12.38
CA TYR A 276 5.40 2.31 -12.97
C TYR A 276 6.70 2.90 -12.42
N THR A 277 7.57 3.30 -13.33
CA THR A 277 8.75 4.13 -12.99
C THR A 277 8.46 5.54 -13.45
N ARG A 278 8.65 6.50 -12.56
CA ARG A 278 8.55 7.92 -12.88
C ARG A 278 9.41 8.23 -14.12
N PRO A 279 8.90 8.96 -15.13
CA PRO A 279 9.71 9.35 -16.27
C PRO A 279 10.99 10.08 -15.81
N PRO A 280 12.16 9.86 -16.45
CA PRO A 280 13.36 10.60 -16.13
C PRO A 280 13.12 12.11 -16.22
N GLY A 281 13.54 12.85 -15.18
CA GLY A 281 13.37 14.30 -15.11
C GLY A 281 12.00 14.78 -14.63
N PHE A 282 11.07 13.88 -14.31
CA PHE A 282 9.82 14.26 -13.68
C PHE A 282 10.08 14.74 -12.24
N ASP A 283 9.86 16.02 -11.99
CA ASP A 283 9.96 16.64 -10.67
C ASP A 283 8.66 17.36 -10.36
N LEU A 284 7.95 16.87 -9.33
CA LEU A 284 6.69 17.45 -8.87
C LEU A 284 6.80 18.94 -8.54
N ARG A 285 7.98 19.41 -8.11
CA ARG A 285 8.24 20.83 -7.82
C ARG A 285 8.18 21.71 -9.06
N ASN A 286 8.46 21.13 -10.24
CA ASN A 286 8.43 21.85 -11.52
C ASN A 286 7.03 21.91 -12.12
N VAL A 287 6.10 21.08 -11.62
CA VAL A 287 4.70 21.07 -12.05
C VAL A 287 3.85 21.99 -11.16
N ALA A 288 4.31 22.27 -9.95
CA ALA A 288 3.67 23.19 -9.02
C ALA A 288 3.90 24.65 -9.47
N GLY A 289 2.98 25.18 -10.29
CA GLY A 289 2.92 26.61 -10.40
C GLY A 289 3.01 27.20 -11.77
N LYS A 290 1.96 27.07 -12.52
CA LYS A 290 1.38 28.28 -13.12
C LYS A 290 0.06 28.47 -12.43
N PRO A 291 -0.19 29.58 -11.71
CA PRO A 291 -1.53 29.91 -11.28
C PRO A 291 -2.37 29.93 -12.56
N GLN A 292 -3.42 29.13 -12.61
CA GLN A 292 -4.42 29.28 -13.65
C GLN A 292 -4.92 30.73 -13.52
N ALA A 293 -4.72 31.50 -14.57
CA ALA A 293 -5.33 32.82 -14.66
C ALA A 293 -6.83 32.64 -14.54
N ASN A 294 -7.43 33.38 -13.61
CA ASN A 294 -8.86 33.44 -13.34
C ASN A 294 -9.65 33.74 -14.62
#